data_d112241a8b582376b5ccb8d88a998dec
#
_entry.id   d112241a8b582376b5ccb8d88a998dec
#
_cell.length_a   1.000
_cell.length_b   1.000
_cell.length_c   1.000
_cell.angle_alpha   90.00
_cell.angle_beta   90.00
_cell.angle_gamma   90.00
#
_symmetry.space_group_name_H-M   'P 1'
#
loop_
_entity.id
_entity.type
_entity.pdbx_description
1 polymer ?
#
loop_
_entity_poly.entity_id
_entity_poly.type
_entity_poly.pdbx_seq_one_letter_code
_entity_poly.pdbx_strand_id
1 'polypeptide(L)'
;MKNKKCRYLIAAAALLLPLMLFLQHAFAKEEKKVAYLTFDDGPTLNTPDIVDTLSRYDAKATFFVLEERIKLYPDFIKKIAHSGNSIGLHGISHSEAIYENETSPLEEMKKTEKTLRNLLGSGSKLVRVPFGSGYRLTKAQAGHLTDNGYIIWDWNVDPRDSVGKIVPEKVMGNLRRGLSSCDGAPVILLHDRKSTLRMLPIMLEYLAKEGYTLLPINEKQTPITRVLH
;
A
#
# COMPACT_ATOMS: atom_id res chain seq x y z
N MET A 1 -11.01 -27.77 62.69
CA MET A 1 -11.88 -27.23 61.61
C MET A 1 -11.18 -26.21 60.66
N LYS A 2 -10.01 -25.64 60.97
CA LYS A 2 -9.32 -24.64 60.15
C LYS A 2 -8.69 -25.17 58.83
N ASN A 3 -8.27 -26.43 58.78
CA ASN A 3 -7.55 -27.00 57.62
C ASN A 3 -8.40 -27.34 56.38
N LYS A 4 -9.72 -27.55 56.50
CA LYS A 4 -10.56 -27.91 55.34
C LYS A 4 -10.86 -26.72 54.46
N LYS A 5 -11.10 -25.50 55.02
CA LYS A 5 -11.36 -24.28 54.24
C LYS A 5 -10.15 -23.87 53.40
N CYS A 6 -8.93 -24.04 53.91
CA CYS A 6 -7.70 -23.69 53.17
C CYS A 6 -7.45 -24.61 52.00
N ARG A 7 -7.79 -25.91 52.08
CA ARG A 7 -7.67 -26.90 51.00
C ARG A 7 -8.67 -26.61 49.84
N TYR A 8 -9.87 -26.14 50.16
CA TYR A 8 -10.88 -25.77 49.11
C TYR A 8 -10.49 -24.45 48.39
N LEU A 9 -9.87 -23.49 49.08
CA LEU A 9 -9.38 -22.26 48.46
C LEU A 9 -8.19 -22.52 47.52
N ILE A 10 -7.27 -23.41 47.89
CA ILE A 10 -6.15 -23.81 47.02
C ILE A 10 -6.65 -24.60 45.79
N ALA A 11 -7.62 -25.49 45.97
CA ALA A 11 -8.19 -26.26 44.85
C ALA A 11 -8.99 -25.39 43.89
N ALA A 12 -9.72 -24.40 44.40
CA ALA A 12 -10.44 -23.41 43.56
C ALA A 12 -9.48 -22.52 42.76
N ALA A 13 -8.38 -22.04 43.39
CA ALA A 13 -7.36 -21.26 42.71
C ALA A 13 -6.61 -22.07 41.64
N ALA A 14 -6.37 -23.36 41.87
CA ALA A 14 -5.72 -24.24 40.90
C ALA A 14 -6.60 -24.54 39.68
N LEU A 15 -7.91 -24.45 39.76
CA LEU A 15 -8.84 -24.59 38.65
C LEU A 15 -9.11 -23.27 37.90
N LEU A 16 -9.06 -22.14 38.61
CA LEU A 16 -9.29 -20.83 38.01
C LEU A 16 -8.09 -20.30 37.19
N LEU A 17 -6.86 -20.66 37.60
CA LEU A 17 -5.64 -20.20 36.93
C LEU A 17 -5.54 -20.73 35.47
N PRO A 18 -5.72 -22.04 35.18
CA PRO A 18 -5.70 -22.54 33.81
C PRO A 18 -6.89 -22.01 32.97
N LEU A 19 -8.05 -21.78 33.59
CA LEU A 19 -9.20 -21.18 32.92
C LEU A 19 -8.93 -19.73 32.54
N MET A 20 -8.30 -18.92 33.39
CA MET A 20 -7.86 -17.56 33.08
C MET A 20 -6.80 -17.53 31.99
N LEU A 21 -5.83 -18.45 32.02
CA LEU A 21 -4.81 -18.56 30.98
C LEU A 21 -5.42 -19.01 29.65
N PHE A 22 -6.39 -19.91 29.66
CA PHE A 22 -7.13 -20.32 28.47
C PHE A 22 -7.97 -19.18 27.90
N LEU A 23 -8.65 -18.40 28.73
CA LEU A 23 -9.39 -17.20 28.32
C LEU A 23 -8.45 -16.11 27.79
N GLN A 24 -7.29 -15.89 28.38
CA GLN A 24 -6.29 -14.96 27.86
C GLN A 24 -5.77 -15.38 26.49
N HIS A 25 -5.56 -16.67 26.24
CA HIS A 25 -5.21 -17.19 24.91
C HIS A 25 -6.35 -17.08 23.90
N ALA A 26 -7.60 -17.34 24.34
CA ALA A 26 -8.79 -17.22 23.49
C ALA A 26 -9.13 -15.75 23.13
N PHE A 27 -8.72 -14.79 23.96
CA PHE A 27 -8.86 -13.36 23.72
C PHE A 27 -7.56 -12.66 23.29
N ALA A 28 -6.48 -13.41 23.02
CA ALA A 28 -5.33 -12.85 22.33
C ALA A 28 -5.83 -12.30 20.99
N LYS A 29 -5.99 -10.97 20.90
CA LYS A 29 -6.39 -10.27 19.68
C LYS A 29 -5.35 -10.60 18.64
N GLU A 30 -5.72 -11.46 17.69
CA GLU A 30 -4.85 -11.81 16.58
C GLU A 30 -4.44 -10.48 15.91
N GLU A 31 -3.17 -10.13 15.98
CA GLU A 31 -2.67 -8.91 15.36
C GLU A 31 -2.96 -8.99 13.87
N LYS A 32 -3.92 -8.20 13.41
CA LYS A 32 -4.30 -8.19 12.00
C LYS A 32 -3.08 -7.83 11.17
N LYS A 33 -2.64 -8.75 10.33
CA LYS A 33 -1.60 -8.47 9.35
C LYS A 33 -2.11 -7.38 8.40
N VAL A 34 -1.36 -6.29 8.26
CA VAL A 34 -1.70 -5.21 7.33
C VAL A 34 -0.83 -5.33 6.09
N ALA A 35 -1.41 -5.13 4.93
CA ALA A 35 -0.69 -4.96 3.67
C ALA A 35 -1.26 -3.76 2.89
N TYR A 36 -0.40 -3.14 2.09
CA TYR A 36 -0.73 -1.99 1.27
C TYR A 36 -0.64 -2.38 -0.21
N LEU A 37 -1.79 -2.44 -0.89
CA LEU A 37 -1.81 -2.54 -2.34
C LEU A 37 -1.57 -1.16 -2.93
N THR A 38 -0.68 -1.06 -3.91
CA THR A 38 -0.38 0.20 -4.59
C THR A 38 -0.44 0.00 -6.10
N PHE A 39 -1.06 0.95 -6.80
CA PHE A 39 -1.22 0.93 -8.26
C PHE A 39 -0.54 2.15 -8.86
N ASP A 40 0.44 1.94 -9.73
CA ASP A 40 1.17 2.98 -10.44
C ASP A 40 0.61 3.21 -11.86
N ASP A 41 1.01 4.31 -12.50
CA ASP A 41 0.73 4.70 -13.90
C ASP A 41 -0.71 5.12 -14.21
N GLY A 42 -1.61 5.09 -13.23
CA GLY A 42 -3.01 5.46 -13.42
C GLY A 42 -3.30 6.97 -13.44
N PRO A 43 -4.60 7.33 -13.60
CA PRO A 43 -5.69 6.43 -13.94
C PRO A 43 -5.69 6.01 -15.40
N THR A 44 -6.23 4.81 -15.67
CA THR A 44 -6.46 4.27 -17.01
C THR A 44 -7.93 3.88 -17.19
N LEU A 45 -8.30 3.38 -18.35
CA LEU A 45 -9.66 2.84 -18.59
C LEU A 45 -9.99 1.64 -17.68
N ASN A 46 -9.00 1.04 -17.00
CA ASN A 46 -9.24 -0.08 -16.08
C ASN A 46 -9.48 0.39 -14.63
N THR A 47 -9.13 1.64 -14.29
CA THR A 47 -9.25 2.19 -12.94
C THR A 47 -10.62 1.99 -12.31
N PRO A 48 -11.75 2.28 -13.00
CA PRO A 48 -13.06 2.10 -12.41
C PRO A 48 -13.33 0.66 -11.98
N ASP A 49 -12.96 -0.31 -12.80
CA ASP A 49 -13.17 -1.73 -12.52
C ASP A 49 -12.21 -2.25 -11.43
N ILE A 50 -10.98 -1.70 -11.34
CA ILE A 50 -10.06 -1.98 -10.23
C ILE A 50 -10.68 -1.50 -8.91
N VAL A 51 -11.17 -0.25 -8.85
CA VAL A 51 -11.81 0.32 -7.66
C VAL A 51 -13.04 -0.49 -7.25
N ASP A 52 -13.90 -0.88 -8.21
CA ASP A 52 -15.08 -1.69 -7.94
C ASP A 52 -14.70 -3.10 -7.46
N THR A 53 -13.63 -3.67 -7.99
CA THR A 53 -13.11 -4.96 -7.53
C THR A 53 -12.60 -4.85 -6.10
N LEU A 54 -11.78 -3.86 -5.77
CA LEU A 54 -11.33 -3.61 -4.40
C LEU A 54 -12.51 -3.49 -3.43
N SER A 55 -13.54 -2.73 -3.82
CA SER A 55 -14.74 -2.50 -2.99
C SER A 55 -15.51 -3.80 -2.70
N ARG A 56 -15.60 -4.72 -3.67
CA ARG A 56 -16.26 -6.03 -3.47
C ARG A 56 -15.55 -6.93 -2.46
N TYR A 57 -14.25 -6.74 -2.26
CA TYR A 57 -13.44 -7.48 -1.29
C TYR A 57 -13.17 -6.71 0.01
N ASP A 58 -13.88 -5.60 0.26
CA ASP A 58 -13.64 -4.69 1.40
C ASP A 58 -12.16 -4.25 1.52
N ALA A 59 -11.48 -4.16 0.38
CA ALA A 59 -10.09 -3.78 0.27
C ALA A 59 -9.94 -2.30 -0.09
N LYS A 60 -8.88 -1.68 0.42
CA LYS A 60 -8.46 -0.32 0.02
C LYS A 60 -7.03 -0.36 -0.49
N ALA A 61 -6.71 0.60 -1.35
CA ALA A 61 -5.41 0.70 -1.99
C ALA A 61 -4.93 2.16 -2.08
N THR A 62 -3.71 2.34 -2.56
CA THR A 62 -3.15 3.64 -2.89
C THR A 62 -2.83 3.68 -4.38
N PHE A 63 -3.26 4.73 -5.06
CA PHE A 63 -3.01 4.94 -6.49
C PHE A 63 -1.99 6.07 -6.65
N PHE A 64 -0.81 5.75 -7.17
CA PHE A 64 0.19 6.73 -7.55
C PHE A 64 -0.05 7.16 -9.00
N VAL A 65 -0.57 8.39 -9.17
CA VAL A 65 -1.17 8.85 -10.42
C VAL A 65 -0.28 9.82 -11.17
N LEU A 66 -0.34 9.76 -12.50
CA LEU A 66 0.35 10.66 -13.41
C LEU A 66 -0.50 11.91 -13.70
N GLU A 67 0.12 13.07 -13.78
CA GLU A 67 -0.56 14.36 -14.01
C GLU A 67 -1.36 14.36 -15.33
N GLU A 68 -0.77 13.85 -16.40
CA GLU A 68 -1.43 13.72 -17.70
C GLU A 68 -2.68 12.84 -17.63
N ARG A 69 -2.64 11.80 -16.79
CA ARG A 69 -3.76 10.87 -16.58
C ARG A 69 -4.86 11.50 -15.73
N ILE A 70 -4.51 12.32 -14.72
CA ILE A 70 -5.49 13.09 -13.95
C ILE A 70 -6.32 13.96 -14.87
N LYS A 71 -5.67 14.64 -15.82
CA LYS A 71 -6.34 15.52 -16.79
C LYS A 71 -7.23 14.74 -17.76
N LEU A 72 -6.76 13.57 -18.19
CA LEU A 72 -7.48 12.76 -19.17
C LEU A 72 -8.70 12.06 -18.56
N TYR A 73 -8.63 11.66 -17.28
CA TYR A 73 -9.67 10.88 -16.60
C TYR A 73 -10.03 11.48 -15.23
N PRO A 74 -10.51 12.72 -15.14
CA PRO A 74 -10.77 13.39 -13.86
C PRO A 74 -11.83 12.67 -13.02
N ASP A 75 -12.84 12.07 -13.65
CA ASP A 75 -13.91 11.37 -12.91
C ASP A 75 -13.43 10.05 -12.29
N PHE A 76 -12.39 9.41 -12.86
CA PHE A 76 -11.78 8.23 -12.26
C PHE A 76 -11.01 8.59 -10.99
N ILE A 77 -10.35 9.74 -10.97
CA ILE A 77 -9.70 10.28 -9.75
C ILE A 77 -10.74 10.53 -8.64
N LYS A 78 -11.88 11.13 -8.97
CA LYS A 78 -12.98 11.32 -8.01
C LYS A 78 -13.49 9.98 -7.49
N LYS A 79 -13.64 8.97 -8.36
CA LYS A 79 -14.05 7.62 -7.98
C LYS A 79 -13.06 6.97 -7.01
N ILE A 80 -11.74 7.06 -7.27
CA ILE A 80 -10.69 6.58 -6.36
C ILE A 80 -10.89 7.20 -4.97
N ALA A 81 -10.99 8.53 -4.89
CA ALA A 81 -11.10 9.27 -3.64
C ALA A 81 -12.40 8.93 -2.88
N HIS A 82 -13.56 8.96 -3.56
CA HIS A 82 -14.87 8.67 -2.95
C HIS A 82 -14.99 7.23 -2.45
N SER A 83 -14.22 6.29 -3.00
CA SER A 83 -14.22 4.90 -2.57
C SER A 83 -13.28 4.64 -1.37
N GLY A 84 -12.71 5.70 -0.76
CA GLY A 84 -11.86 5.58 0.43
C GLY A 84 -10.46 5.05 0.15
N ASN A 85 -10.00 5.10 -1.12
CA ASN A 85 -8.63 4.82 -1.49
C ASN A 85 -7.77 6.09 -1.33
N SER A 86 -6.47 5.92 -1.15
CA SER A 86 -5.51 7.03 -1.15
C SER A 86 -4.99 7.32 -2.56
N ILE A 87 -4.63 8.57 -2.78
CA ILE A 87 -3.99 9.02 -4.02
C ILE A 87 -2.62 9.56 -3.68
N GLY A 88 -1.59 9.05 -4.34
CA GLY A 88 -0.22 9.56 -4.33
C GLY A 88 0.15 10.14 -5.70
N LEU A 89 1.30 10.78 -5.78
CA LEU A 89 1.81 11.45 -6.97
C LEU A 89 2.89 10.59 -7.63
N HIS A 90 2.85 10.47 -8.97
CA HIS A 90 3.80 9.65 -9.75
C HIS A 90 4.55 10.44 -10.84
N GLY A 91 4.55 11.78 -10.75
CA GLY A 91 5.12 12.66 -11.76
C GLY A 91 4.13 13.02 -12.85
N ILE A 92 4.65 13.59 -13.95
CA ILE A 92 3.80 14.08 -15.05
C ILE A 92 3.44 12.97 -16.02
N SER A 93 4.45 12.27 -16.60
CA SER A 93 4.29 11.39 -17.78
C SER A 93 5.04 10.06 -17.69
N HIS A 94 5.64 9.73 -16.56
CA HIS A 94 6.52 8.57 -16.38
C HIS A 94 7.76 8.61 -17.30
N SER A 95 8.27 9.81 -17.60
CA SER A 95 9.47 10.02 -18.40
C SER A 95 10.73 9.98 -17.54
N GLU A 96 11.87 9.51 -18.08
CA GLU A 96 13.18 9.63 -17.43
C GLU A 96 13.63 11.10 -17.30
N ALA A 97 13.05 12.03 -18.04
CA ALA A 97 13.31 13.47 -17.95
C ALA A 97 13.08 14.03 -16.53
N ILE A 98 12.28 13.36 -15.70
CA ILE A 98 12.10 13.73 -14.29
C ILE A 98 13.44 13.77 -13.52
N TYR A 99 14.50 13.13 -14.01
CA TYR A 99 15.81 13.05 -13.37
C TYR A 99 16.89 13.94 -14.03
N GLU A 100 16.53 14.74 -15.04
CA GLU A 100 17.50 15.54 -15.83
C GLU A 100 18.27 16.54 -14.98
N ASN A 101 17.65 17.14 -13.98
CA ASN A 101 18.30 18.06 -13.08
C ASN A 101 17.84 17.88 -11.63
N GLU A 102 18.47 18.62 -10.72
CA GLU A 102 18.31 18.43 -9.28
C GLU A 102 16.90 18.75 -8.78
N THR A 103 16.19 19.69 -9.40
CA THR A 103 14.86 20.14 -8.98
C THR A 103 13.72 19.50 -9.75
N SER A 104 13.99 18.85 -10.89
CA SER A 104 12.94 18.29 -11.75
C SER A 104 11.96 17.37 -11.03
N PRO A 105 12.40 16.42 -10.15
CA PRO A 105 11.45 15.58 -9.43
C PRO A 105 10.48 16.40 -8.56
N LEU A 106 10.98 17.43 -7.88
CA LEU A 106 10.17 18.32 -7.05
C LEU A 106 9.16 19.11 -7.90
N GLU A 107 9.60 19.64 -9.03
CA GLU A 107 8.75 20.45 -9.92
C GLU A 107 7.63 19.61 -10.52
N GLU A 108 7.92 18.39 -10.95
CA GLU A 108 6.90 17.47 -11.44
C GLU A 108 5.87 17.10 -10.36
N MET A 109 6.32 16.79 -9.15
CA MET A 109 5.41 16.46 -8.05
C MET A 109 4.55 17.66 -7.65
N LYS A 110 5.12 18.87 -7.58
CA LYS A 110 4.35 20.11 -7.33
C LYS A 110 3.28 20.34 -8.39
N LYS A 111 3.60 20.10 -9.66
CA LYS A 111 2.63 20.26 -10.76
C LYS A 111 1.51 19.22 -10.67
N THR A 112 1.85 17.96 -10.39
CA THR A 112 0.87 16.88 -10.21
C THR A 112 -0.01 17.16 -9.01
N GLU A 113 0.56 17.57 -7.86
CA GLU A 113 -0.21 17.97 -6.67
C GLU A 113 -1.17 19.13 -6.97
N LYS A 114 -0.72 20.15 -7.69
CA LYS A 114 -1.57 21.28 -8.07
C LYS A 114 -2.76 20.84 -8.91
N THR A 115 -2.55 19.96 -9.90
CA THR A 115 -3.62 19.43 -10.75
C THR A 115 -4.62 18.61 -9.92
N LEU A 116 -4.12 17.76 -9.01
CA LEU A 116 -4.96 16.99 -8.09
C LEU A 116 -5.77 17.89 -7.16
N ARG A 117 -5.13 18.91 -6.57
CA ARG A 117 -5.77 19.87 -5.66
C ARG A 117 -6.87 20.68 -6.34
N ASN A 118 -6.65 21.09 -7.59
CA ASN A 118 -7.67 21.79 -8.38
C ASN A 118 -8.90 20.92 -8.63
N LEU A 119 -8.73 19.60 -8.74
CA LEU A 119 -9.81 18.66 -9.00
C LEU A 119 -10.58 18.26 -7.75
N LEU A 120 -9.87 17.98 -6.64
CA LEU A 120 -10.45 17.41 -5.42
C LEU A 120 -10.56 18.40 -4.25
N GLY A 121 -10.03 19.62 -4.36
CA GLY A 121 -9.93 20.57 -3.26
C GLY A 121 -8.77 20.30 -2.28
N SER A 122 -8.14 19.14 -2.38
CA SER A 122 -6.98 18.74 -1.56
C SER A 122 -5.89 18.11 -2.41
N GLY A 123 -4.63 18.28 -2.02
CA GLY A 123 -3.47 17.63 -2.62
C GLY A 123 -3.11 16.34 -1.90
N SER A 124 -1.93 15.80 -2.21
CA SER A 124 -1.31 14.66 -1.52
C SER A 124 0.17 14.94 -1.31
N LYS A 125 0.70 14.45 -0.20
CA LYS A 125 2.15 14.45 0.07
C LYS A 125 2.80 13.07 -0.18
N LEU A 126 2.02 12.05 -0.49
CA LEU A 126 2.54 10.74 -0.86
C LEU A 126 3.12 10.79 -2.27
N VAL A 127 4.36 10.36 -2.42
CA VAL A 127 5.09 10.37 -3.70
C VAL A 127 5.69 8.98 -3.95
N ARG A 128 5.54 8.51 -5.16
CA ARG A 128 6.39 7.45 -5.72
C ARG A 128 6.98 7.96 -7.02
N VAL A 129 8.30 8.08 -7.07
CA VAL A 129 8.95 8.51 -8.31
C VAL A 129 8.94 7.38 -9.34
N PRO A 130 8.81 7.67 -10.64
CA PRO A 130 8.93 6.68 -11.71
C PRO A 130 10.18 5.80 -11.55
N PHE A 131 10.07 4.50 -11.83
CA PHE A 131 11.16 3.51 -11.70
C PHE A 131 11.67 3.25 -10.27
N GLY A 132 11.09 3.90 -9.24
CA GLY A 132 11.49 3.81 -7.84
C GLY A 132 12.68 4.71 -7.49
N SER A 133 12.88 4.92 -6.19
CA SER A 133 13.85 5.89 -5.69
C SER A 133 15.30 5.37 -5.69
N GLY A 134 15.51 4.06 -5.54
CA GLY A 134 16.80 3.47 -5.14
C GLY A 134 17.96 3.66 -6.10
N TYR A 135 17.72 3.70 -7.42
CA TYR A 135 18.79 3.83 -8.43
C TYR A 135 18.67 5.09 -9.27
N ARG A 136 17.60 5.82 -9.14
CA ARG A 136 17.28 6.96 -10.01
C ARG A 136 17.35 8.28 -9.29
N LEU A 137 16.91 8.32 -8.05
CA LEU A 137 16.83 9.55 -7.26
C LEU A 137 18.16 9.81 -6.55
N THR A 138 18.81 10.94 -6.83
CA THR A 138 19.98 11.36 -6.07
C THR A 138 19.59 11.81 -4.66
N LYS A 139 20.53 11.86 -3.73
CA LYS A 139 20.30 12.38 -2.37
C LYS A 139 19.79 13.83 -2.39
N ALA A 140 20.33 14.66 -3.28
CA ALA A 140 19.89 16.05 -3.42
C ALA A 140 18.43 16.12 -3.90
N GLN A 141 18.07 15.38 -4.94
CA GLN A 141 16.70 15.28 -5.43
C GLN A 141 15.73 14.77 -4.36
N ALA A 142 16.12 13.75 -3.60
CA ALA A 142 15.32 13.24 -2.48
C ALA A 142 15.17 14.28 -1.38
N GLY A 143 16.25 14.99 -1.03
CA GLY A 143 16.25 16.11 -0.08
C GLY A 143 15.27 17.19 -0.49
N HIS A 144 15.30 17.62 -1.75
CA HIS A 144 14.34 18.60 -2.25
C HIS A 144 12.88 18.16 -2.09
N LEU A 145 12.57 16.87 -2.30
CA LEU A 145 11.22 16.37 -2.08
C LEU A 145 10.86 16.40 -0.58
N THR A 146 11.70 15.84 0.28
CA THR A 146 11.42 15.75 1.72
C THR A 146 11.36 17.10 2.41
N ASP A 147 12.23 18.05 2.05
CA ASP A 147 12.23 19.41 2.58
C ASP A 147 10.97 20.20 2.20
N ASN A 148 10.28 19.79 1.13
CA ASN A 148 8.97 20.32 0.74
C ASN A 148 7.78 19.50 1.29
N GLY A 149 8.06 18.60 2.23
CA GLY A 149 7.07 17.81 2.95
C GLY A 149 6.50 16.62 2.18
N TYR A 150 7.12 16.22 1.07
CA TYR A 150 6.73 15.00 0.36
C TYR A 150 7.31 13.76 1.04
N ILE A 151 6.53 12.68 1.02
CA ILE A 151 6.84 11.40 1.65
C ILE A 151 7.06 10.37 0.55
N ILE A 152 8.32 9.96 0.37
CA ILE A 152 8.72 9.06 -0.72
C ILE A 152 8.39 7.62 -0.34
N TRP A 153 7.57 6.94 -1.14
CA TRP A 153 7.18 5.55 -0.98
C TRP A 153 7.68 4.68 -2.12
N ASP A 154 8.47 3.68 -1.80
CA ASP A 154 8.77 2.56 -2.68
C ASP A 154 7.88 1.35 -2.35
N TRP A 155 8.35 0.15 -2.63
CA TRP A 155 7.68 -1.13 -2.36
C TRP A 155 8.70 -2.16 -1.87
N ASN A 156 8.23 -3.18 -1.17
CA ASN A 156 9.05 -4.32 -0.76
C ASN A 156 8.55 -5.65 -1.34
N VAL A 157 7.39 -5.66 -2.00
CA VAL A 157 6.85 -6.81 -2.73
C VAL A 157 6.53 -6.40 -4.18
N ASP A 158 7.21 -7.04 -5.16
CA ASP A 158 7.00 -6.82 -6.59
C ASP A 158 6.54 -8.11 -7.27
N PRO A 159 5.24 -8.27 -7.57
CA PRO A 159 4.71 -9.40 -8.32
C PRO A 159 5.12 -9.44 -9.79
N ARG A 160 5.65 -8.34 -10.35
CA ARG A 160 6.01 -8.16 -11.75
C ARG A 160 4.82 -8.28 -12.70
N ASP A 161 3.71 -7.65 -12.35
CA ASP A 161 2.46 -7.65 -13.10
C ASP A 161 2.52 -6.85 -14.42
N SER A 162 3.59 -6.06 -14.61
CA SER A 162 3.79 -5.19 -15.79
C SER A 162 4.98 -5.57 -16.66
N VAL A 163 5.76 -6.60 -16.30
CA VAL A 163 7.04 -6.92 -16.95
C VAL A 163 6.92 -8.11 -17.89
N GLY A 164 7.24 -7.90 -19.17
CA GLY A 164 7.28 -8.94 -20.20
C GLY A 164 5.92 -9.61 -20.45
N LYS A 165 5.93 -10.90 -20.83
CA LYS A 165 4.69 -11.67 -20.97
C LYS A 165 4.12 -12.00 -19.60
N ILE A 166 2.93 -11.48 -19.33
CA ILE A 166 2.25 -11.70 -18.06
C ILE A 166 1.69 -13.14 -18.03
N VAL A 167 2.21 -13.91 -17.08
CA VAL A 167 1.79 -15.29 -16.79
C VAL A 167 1.25 -15.31 -15.36
N PRO A 168 -0.05 -15.57 -15.15
CA PRO A 168 -0.71 -15.47 -13.84
C PRO A 168 0.02 -16.25 -12.74
N GLU A 169 0.45 -17.47 -13.03
CA GLU A 169 1.14 -18.35 -12.07
C GLU A 169 2.48 -17.76 -11.62
N LYS A 170 3.21 -17.11 -12.55
CA LYS A 170 4.47 -16.42 -12.22
C LYS A 170 4.24 -15.21 -11.34
N VAL A 171 3.23 -14.40 -11.65
CA VAL A 171 2.89 -13.21 -10.87
C VAL A 171 2.45 -13.61 -9.47
N MET A 172 1.59 -14.61 -9.33
CA MET A 172 1.20 -15.14 -8.01
C MET A 172 2.37 -15.80 -7.27
N GLY A 173 3.28 -16.47 -7.98
CA GLY A 173 4.51 -17.01 -7.41
C GLY A 173 5.45 -15.93 -6.88
N ASN A 174 5.58 -14.81 -7.60
CA ASN A 174 6.36 -13.66 -7.16
C ASN A 174 5.72 -12.98 -5.93
N LEU A 175 4.39 -12.81 -5.95
CA LEU A 175 3.64 -12.28 -4.80
C LEU A 175 3.92 -13.12 -3.54
N ARG A 176 3.74 -14.43 -3.61
CA ARG A 176 3.96 -15.35 -2.47
C ARG A 176 5.39 -15.27 -1.94
N ARG A 177 6.39 -15.29 -2.83
CA ARG A 177 7.80 -15.14 -2.43
C ARG A 177 8.06 -13.79 -1.76
N GLY A 178 7.58 -12.71 -2.36
CA GLY A 178 7.72 -11.37 -1.80
C GLY A 178 7.13 -11.28 -0.39
N LEU A 179 5.92 -11.80 -0.19
CA LEU A 179 5.27 -11.81 1.12
C LEU A 179 6.03 -12.66 2.15
N SER A 180 6.62 -13.80 1.74
CA SER A 180 7.37 -14.68 2.67
C SER A 180 8.74 -14.14 3.05
N SER A 181 9.31 -13.23 2.25
CA SER A 181 10.64 -12.62 2.47
C SER A 181 10.55 -11.16 2.93
N CYS A 182 9.35 -10.64 3.10
CA CYS A 182 9.12 -9.25 3.46
C CYS A 182 9.26 -9.05 4.97
N ASP A 183 10.10 -8.12 5.38
CA ASP A 183 10.15 -7.64 6.75
C ASP A 183 9.15 -6.50 6.93
N GLY A 184 8.29 -6.61 7.95
CA GLY A 184 7.26 -5.62 8.25
C GLY A 184 6.02 -5.72 7.34
N ALA A 185 5.29 -4.61 7.20
CA ALA A 185 4.06 -4.58 6.40
C ALA A 185 4.38 -4.59 4.90
N PRO A 186 3.80 -5.52 4.11
CA PRO A 186 3.99 -5.55 2.67
C PRO A 186 3.43 -4.29 1.99
N VAL A 187 4.26 -3.64 1.18
CA VAL A 187 3.85 -2.63 0.18
C VAL A 187 4.00 -3.28 -1.18
N ILE A 188 2.87 -3.64 -1.78
CA ILE A 188 2.80 -4.46 -2.99
C ILE A 188 2.67 -3.53 -4.20
N LEU A 189 3.66 -3.59 -5.10
CA LEU A 189 3.65 -2.84 -6.36
C LEU A 189 2.78 -3.54 -7.39
N LEU A 190 1.77 -2.84 -7.86
CA LEU A 190 0.94 -3.20 -9.01
C LEU A 190 0.86 -2.01 -9.96
N HIS A 191 0.35 -2.26 -11.17
CA HIS A 191 0.12 -1.21 -12.16
C HIS A 191 -1.35 -1.20 -12.60
N ASP A 192 -1.87 -0.01 -12.91
CA ASP A 192 -3.23 0.18 -13.41
C ASP A 192 -3.35 -0.34 -14.85
N ARG A 193 -3.47 -1.67 -15.01
CA ARG A 193 -3.47 -2.38 -16.31
C ARG A 193 -4.54 -3.46 -16.36
N LYS A 194 -4.97 -3.79 -17.58
CA LYS A 194 -5.94 -4.86 -17.84
C LYS A 194 -5.48 -6.24 -17.34
N SER A 195 -4.17 -6.53 -17.44
CA SER A 195 -3.59 -7.77 -16.91
C SER A 195 -3.75 -7.87 -15.40
N THR A 196 -3.45 -6.79 -14.70
CA THR A 196 -3.57 -6.68 -13.24
C THR A 196 -5.02 -6.80 -12.80
N LEU A 197 -5.94 -6.08 -13.46
CA LEU A 197 -7.38 -6.18 -13.19
C LEU A 197 -7.90 -7.63 -13.25
N ARG A 198 -7.46 -8.42 -14.26
CA ARG A 198 -7.88 -9.82 -14.40
C ARG A 198 -7.41 -10.72 -13.27
N MET A 199 -6.26 -10.39 -12.67
CA MET A 199 -5.66 -11.19 -11.59
C MET A 199 -6.02 -10.70 -10.20
N LEU A 200 -6.52 -9.47 -10.11
CA LEU A 200 -6.80 -8.82 -8.83
C LEU A 200 -7.71 -9.64 -7.91
N PRO A 201 -8.83 -10.26 -8.38
CA PRO A 201 -9.65 -11.11 -7.52
C PRO A 201 -8.86 -12.25 -6.87
N ILE A 202 -8.02 -12.96 -7.64
CA ILE A 202 -7.21 -14.08 -7.12
C ILE A 202 -6.18 -13.59 -6.10
N MET A 203 -5.58 -12.42 -6.32
CA MET A 203 -4.65 -11.80 -5.36
C MET A 203 -5.37 -11.43 -4.06
N LEU A 204 -6.55 -10.82 -4.16
CA LEU A 204 -7.34 -10.39 -3.01
C LEU A 204 -7.82 -11.60 -2.17
N GLU A 205 -8.31 -12.65 -2.83
CA GLU A 205 -8.68 -13.91 -2.14
C GLU A 205 -7.49 -14.54 -1.42
N TYR A 206 -6.33 -14.58 -2.08
CA TYR A 206 -5.12 -15.10 -1.47
C TYR A 206 -4.70 -14.27 -0.25
N LEU A 207 -4.65 -12.94 -0.36
CA LEU A 207 -4.26 -12.05 0.73
C LEU A 207 -5.25 -12.14 1.92
N ALA A 208 -6.55 -12.21 1.63
CA ALA A 208 -7.56 -12.41 2.67
C ALA A 208 -7.39 -13.76 3.39
N LYS A 209 -7.11 -14.85 2.64
CA LYS A 209 -6.83 -16.19 3.22
C LYS A 209 -5.59 -16.19 4.10
N GLU A 210 -4.56 -15.41 3.76
CA GLU A 210 -3.35 -15.25 4.56
C GLU A 210 -3.55 -14.31 5.77
N GLY A 211 -4.76 -13.79 5.98
CA GLY A 211 -5.13 -12.94 7.12
C GLY A 211 -4.75 -11.46 6.96
N TYR A 212 -4.47 -11.00 5.76
CA TYR A 212 -4.15 -9.59 5.53
C TYR A 212 -5.39 -8.70 5.48
N THR A 213 -5.35 -7.60 6.21
CA THR A 213 -6.26 -6.45 6.02
C THR A 213 -5.60 -5.47 5.06
N LEU A 214 -6.29 -5.11 3.99
CA LEU A 214 -5.77 -4.24 2.94
C LEU A 214 -6.20 -2.79 3.20
N LEU A 215 -5.23 -1.95 3.55
CA LEU A 215 -5.42 -0.55 3.91
C LEU A 215 -4.75 0.37 2.89
N PRO A 216 -5.24 1.61 2.74
CA PRO A 216 -4.55 2.62 1.96
C PRO A 216 -3.38 3.19 2.77
N ILE A 217 -2.33 3.63 2.10
CA ILE A 217 -1.24 4.39 2.71
C ILE A 217 -1.76 5.78 3.10
N ASN A 218 -1.34 6.28 4.25
CA ASN A 218 -1.58 7.65 4.68
C ASN A 218 -0.27 8.35 5.10
N GLU A 219 -0.32 9.66 5.27
CA GLU A 219 0.85 10.50 5.54
C GLU A 219 1.47 10.31 6.95
N LYS A 220 0.81 9.53 7.84
CA LYS A 220 1.29 9.27 9.21
C LYS A 220 2.09 7.99 9.34
N GLN A 221 2.13 7.18 8.29
CA GLN A 221 2.84 5.90 8.29
C GLN A 221 4.31 6.10 7.96
N THR A 222 5.17 5.25 8.51
CA THR A 222 6.60 5.23 8.16
C THR A 222 6.77 4.71 6.74
N PRO A 223 7.37 5.47 5.83
CA PRO A 223 7.53 5.07 4.45
C PRO A 223 8.59 3.97 4.30
N ILE A 224 8.38 3.12 3.28
CA ILE A 224 9.44 2.28 2.74
C ILE A 224 10.09 3.08 1.62
N THR A 225 11.37 3.37 1.74
CA THR A 225 12.15 4.07 0.72
C THR A 225 13.48 3.36 0.47
N ARG A 226 13.93 3.39 -0.79
CA ARG A 226 15.20 2.79 -1.23
C ARG A 226 16.26 3.86 -1.54
N VAL A 227 15.98 5.13 -1.25
CA VAL A 227 16.99 6.19 -1.37
C VAL A 227 18.20 5.79 -0.55
N LEU A 228 19.36 5.68 -1.20
CA LEU A 228 20.61 5.34 -0.53
C LEU A 228 21.05 6.51 0.35
N HIS A 229 21.15 6.27 1.64
CA HIS A 229 21.62 7.23 2.64
C HIS A 229 23.13 7.45 2.59
#